data_9febe9ebefc1589253fe8ce43f11b7d2
#
_entry.id   9febe9ebefc1589253fe8ce43f11b7d2
#
_cell.length_a   1.000
_cell.length_b   1.000
_cell.length_c   1.000
_cell.angle_alpha   90.00
_cell.angle_beta   90.00
_cell.angle_gamma   90.00
#
_symmetry.space_group_name_H-M   'P 1'
#
loop_
_entity.id
_entity.type
_entity.pdbx_description
1 polymer ?
#
loop_
_entity_poly.entity_id
_entity_poly.type
_entity_poly.pdbx_seq_one_letter_code
_entity_poly.pdbx_strand_id
1 'polypeptide(L)'
;TASDFRKIKDKGCNFCLDFKLILERNKNFNLNKFKFNFDKLIEEISLNGKNKQYDCIVGVSGGLDSSYTLYKVKKAGLRPLAVHMDNGWNSELAQNNIANLVKKLDVDIYTHVIEWDEYKRAMEAFFKANVIDVELLYDNAMLAVNYKLASKFGVKYILSGTNTLSLIHISEPTRRYS
;
A
#
# COMPACT_ATOMS: atom_id res chain seq x y z
N THR A 1 21.72 10.77 -8.56
CA THR A 1 22.58 11.10 -7.41
C THR A 1 21.80 12.08 -6.56
N ALA A 2 21.59 11.75 -5.27
CA ALA A 2 20.88 12.65 -4.35
C ALA A 2 21.67 13.94 -4.21
N SER A 3 21.01 15.10 -4.38
CA SER A 3 21.63 16.43 -4.35
C SER A 3 22.38 16.72 -3.05
N ASP A 4 21.99 16.05 -1.95
CA ASP A 4 22.56 16.26 -0.61
C ASP A 4 23.52 15.18 -0.17
N PHE A 5 24.01 14.35 -1.09
CA PHE A 5 24.95 13.30 -0.74
C PHE A 5 26.26 13.88 -0.19
N ARG A 6 26.61 13.49 1.02
CA ARG A 6 27.89 13.84 1.67
C ARG A 6 28.56 12.58 2.20
N LYS A 7 29.79 12.33 1.75
CA LYS A 7 30.62 11.26 2.32
C LYS A 7 31.17 11.71 3.66
N ILE A 8 31.00 10.88 4.68
CA ILE A 8 31.47 11.15 6.03
C ILE A 8 32.60 10.19 6.33
N LYS A 9 33.78 10.76 6.60
CA LYS A 9 35.01 9.97 6.84
C LYS A 9 34.74 8.92 7.92
N ASP A 10 35.09 7.67 7.62
CA ASP A 10 34.96 6.49 8.49
C ASP A 10 33.54 6.08 8.94
N LYS A 11 32.49 6.79 8.48
CA LYS A 11 31.11 6.52 8.89
C LYS A 11 30.12 6.28 7.75
N GLY A 12 30.61 6.23 6.51
CA GLY A 12 29.75 6.04 5.33
C GLY A 12 29.30 7.38 4.73
N CYS A 13 28.00 7.64 4.66
CA CYS A 13 27.44 8.90 4.16
C CYS A 13 26.37 9.43 5.13
N ASN A 14 25.93 10.67 4.90
CA ASN A 14 24.86 11.29 5.71
C ASN A 14 23.61 10.40 5.77
N PHE A 15 23.16 9.83 4.67
CA PHE A 15 22.00 8.91 4.66
C PHE A 15 22.22 7.64 5.48
N CYS A 16 23.46 7.10 5.49
CA CYS A 16 23.80 5.97 6.35
C CYS A 16 23.75 6.33 7.84
N LEU A 17 24.13 7.57 8.19
CA LEU A 17 24.02 8.04 9.57
C LEU A 17 22.58 8.26 9.99
N ASP A 18 21.78 8.91 9.15
CA ASP A 18 20.38 9.14 9.40
C ASP A 18 19.63 7.81 9.57
N PHE A 19 19.93 6.83 8.72
CA PHE A 19 19.37 5.49 8.84
C PHE A 19 19.76 4.80 10.17
N LYS A 20 21.03 4.92 10.59
CA LYS A 20 21.46 4.38 11.89
C LYS A 20 20.72 5.04 13.05
N LEU A 21 20.53 6.36 13.01
CA LEU A 21 19.76 7.09 14.02
C LEU A 21 18.30 6.65 14.07
N ILE A 22 17.70 6.41 12.92
CA ILE A 22 16.33 5.86 12.82
C ILE A 22 16.28 4.46 13.44
N LEU A 23 17.25 3.60 13.13
CA LEU A 23 17.34 2.26 13.73
C LEU A 23 17.53 2.30 15.25
N GLU A 24 18.35 3.22 15.77
CA GLU A 24 18.55 3.38 17.21
C GLU A 24 17.29 3.89 17.90
N ARG A 25 16.61 4.87 17.31
CA ARG A 25 15.30 5.34 17.80
C ARG A 25 14.27 4.22 17.83
N ASN A 26 14.23 3.38 16.77
CA ASN A 26 13.31 2.24 16.71
C ASN A 26 13.69 1.12 17.69
N LYS A 27 14.97 0.92 18.01
CA LYS A 27 15.40 -0.01 19.07
C LYS A 27 14.95 0.46 20.46
N ASN A 28 14.97 1.77 20.70
CA ASN A 28 14.49 2.37 21.94
C ASN A 28 12.97 2.51 22.00
N PHE A 29 12.29 2.42 20.85
CA PHE A 29 10.84 2.23 20.78
C PHE A 29 10.55 0.82 21.30
N ASN A 30 10.01 0.75 22.49
CA ASN A 30 9.83 -0.49 23.25
C ASN A 30 8.89 -1.41 22.47
N LEU A 31 9.43 -2.17 21.50
CA LEU A 31 8.72 -3.15 20.67
C LEU A 31 7.97 -4.18 21.52
N ASN A 32 8.36 -4.36 22.79
CA ASN A 32 7.65 -5.18 23.75
C ASN A 32 6.29 -4.60 24.16
N LYS A 33 6.08 -3.30 24.04
CA LYS A 33 4.77 -2.66 24.28
C LYS A 33 3.80 -2.81 23.11
N PHE A 34 4.35 -2.99 21.91
CA PHE A 34 3.60 -3.27 20.67
C PHE A 34 4.07 -4.60 20.10
N LYS A 35 3.99 -5.66 20.89
CA LYS A 35 4.13 -7.00 20.34
C LYS A 35 2.93 -7.22 19.43
N PHE A 36 3.11 -6.82 18.15
CA PHE A 36 2.13 -7.10 17.11
C PHE A 36 1.97 -8.62 17.04
N ASN A 37 0.90 -9.11 17.60
CA ASN A 37 0.58 -10.52 17.52
C ASN A 37 -0.22 -10.74 16.25
N PHE A 38 0.49 -11.16 15.20
CA PHE A 38 -0.11 -11.45 13.89
C PHE A 38 -1.25 -12.47 14.02
N ASP A 39 -1.07 -13.52 14.80
CA ASP A 39 -2.07 -14.56 14.95
C ASP A 39 -3.35 -14.02 15.60
N LYS A 40 -3.22 -13.20 16.63
CA LYS A 40 -4.35 -12.53 17.25
C LYS A 40 -5.11 -11.60 16.30
N LEU A 41 -4.39 -10.88 15.42
CA LEU A 41 -5.03 -10.06 14.40
C LEU A 41 -5.79 -10.93 13.40
N ILE A 42 -5.22 -12.05 12.96
CA ILE A 42 -5.89 -12.97 12.04
C ILE A 42 -7.17 -13.53 12.66
N GLU A 43 -7.12 -13.93 13.92
CA GLU A 43 -8.32 -14.38 14.67
C GLU A 43 -9.39 -13.29 14.70
N GLU A 44 -9.02 -12.06 15.03
CA GLU A 44 -9.94 -10.93 15.09
C GLU A 44 -10.58 -10.65 13.73
N ILE A 45 -9.79 -10.65 12.65
CA ILE A 45 -10.28 -10.48 11.27
C ILE A 45 -11.26 -11.61 10.92
N SER A 46 -10.90 -12.85 11.20
CA SER A 46 -11.73 -14.03 10.93
C SER A 46 -13.05 -13.96 11.67
N LEU A 47 -13.04 -13.60 12.96
CA LEU A 47 -14.25 -13.44 13.76
C LEU A 47 -15.16 -12.34 13.21
N ASN A 48 -14.61 -11.21 12.81
CA ASN A 48 -15.37 -10.11 12.20
C ASN A 48 -15.90 -10.45 10.80
N GLY A 49 -15.26 -11.36 10.09
CA GLY A 49 -15.67 -11.86 8.77
C GLY A 49 -16.71 -12.97 8.82
N LYS A 50 -17.01 -13.53 10.00
CA LYS A 50 -17.98 -14.60 10.16
C LYS A 50 -19.34 -14.19 9.57
N ASN A 51 -19.92 -15.03 8.72
CA ASN A 51 -21.15 -14.78 7.99
C ASN A 51 -21.07 -13.71 6.88
N LYS A 52 -19.86 -13.32 6.46
CA LYS A 52 -19.64 -12.42 5.32
C LYS A 52 -18.96 -13.18 4.17
N GLN A 53 -19.06 -12.63 2.97
CA GLN A 53 -18.41 -13.21 1.80
C GLN A 53 -16.89 -13.14 1.92
N TYR A 54 -16.36 -12.04 2.44
CA TYR A 54 -14.93 -11.77 2.63
C TYR A 54 -14.63 -11.37 4.06
N ASP A 55 -13.43 -11.71 4.54
CA ASP A 55 -12.92 -11.31 5.85
C ASP A 55 -12.19 -9.97 5.81
N CYS A 56 -11.51 -9.69 4.70
CA CYS A 56 -10.73 -8.48 4.50
C CYS A 56 -10.59 -8.13 3.01
N ILE A 57 -10.13 -6.90 2.75
CA ILE A 57 -9.74 -6.42 1.43
C ILE A 57 -8.22 -6.33 1.39
N VAL A 58 -7.61 -6.69 0.25
CA VAL A 58 -6.18 -6.55 0.01
C VAL A 58 -5.97 -5.86 -1.34
N GLY A 59 -5.36 -4.68 -1.34
CA GLY A 59 -4.95 -3.99 -2.56
C GLY A 59 -3.79 -4.71 -3.24
N VAL A 60 -3.89 -4.93 -4.56
CA VAL A 60 -2.85 -5.61 -5.34
C VAL A 60 -2.42 -4.77 -6.53
N SER A 61 -1.09 -4.59 -6.68
CA SER A 61 -0.46 -3.81 -7.75
C SER A 61 0.37 -4.65 -8.72
N GLY A 62 0.47 -5.97 -8.50
CA GLY A 62 1.37 -6.85 -9.24
C GLY A 62 2.84 -6.77 -8.79
N GLY A 63 3.15 -5.90 -7.82
CA GLY A 63 4.45 -5.82 -7.16
C GLY A 63 4.60 -6.86 -6.05
N LEU A 64 5.84 -7.00 -5.54
CA LEU A 64 6.21 -8.02 -4.56
C LEU A 64 5.45 -7.87 -3.24
N ASP A 65 5.42 -6.66 -2.68
CA ASP A 65 4.91 -6.41 -1.33
C ASP A 65 3.40 -6.70 -1.23
N SER A 66 2.61 -6.19 -2.17
CA SER A 66 1.17 -6.44 -2.23
C SER A 66 0.86 -7.92 -2.51
N SER A 67 1.64 -8.56 -3.38
CA SER A 67 1.50 -9.99 -3.68
C SER A 67 1.81 -10.85 -2.47
N TYR A 68 2.87 -10.53 -1.73
CA TYR A 68 3.24 -11.23 -0.51
C TYR A 68 2.20 -11.05 0.60
N THR A 69 1.63 -9.85 0.73
CA THR A 69 0.53 -9.59 1.66
C THR A 69 -0.67 -10.48 1.37
N LEU A 70 -1.12 -10.52 0.12
CA LEU A 70 -2.25 -11.37 -0.29
C LEU A 70 -1.95 -12.86 -0.02
N TYR A 71 -0.75 -13.32 -0.35
CA TYR A 71 -0.31 -14.69 -0.07
C TYR A 71 -0.35 -15.01 1.43
N LYS A 72 0.20 -14.15 2.28
CA LYS A 72 0.22 -14.34 3.74
C LYS A 72 -1.17 -14.39 4.33
N VAL A 73 -2.05 -13.50 3.89
CA VAL A 73 -3.44 -13.40 4.33
C VAL A 73 -4.21 -14.68 3.97
N LYS A 74 -4.10 -15.12 2.72
CA LYS A 74 -4.75 -16.35 2.27
C LYS A 74 -4.20 -17.59 2.99
N LYS A 75 -2.87 -17.66 3.16
CA LYS A 75 -2.21 -18.76 3.88
C LYS A 75 -2.60 -18.82 5.36
N ALA A 76 -2.94 -17.68 5.96
CA ALA A 76 -3.45 -17.62 7.33
C ALA A 76 -4.94 -18.06 7.44
N GLY A 77 -5.55 -18.51 6.35
CA GLY A 77 -6.92 -19.04 6.33
C GLY A 77 -8.02 -18.00 6.15
N LEU A 78 -7.68 -16.74 5.89
CA LEU A 78 -8.66 -15.70 5.63
C LEU A 78 -9.20 -15.78 4.18
N ARG A 79 -10.37 -15.19 3.96
CA ARG A 79 -11.03 -15.02 2.68
C ARG A 79 -10.89 -13.58 2.19
N PRO A 80 -9.76 -13.19 1.59
CA PRO A 80 -9.57 -11.83 1.09
C PRO A 80 -10.33 -11.60 -0.22
N LEU A 81 -10.80 -10.36 -0.42
CA LEU A 81 -11.10 -9.82 -1.74
C LEU A 81 -9.86 -9.07 -2.22
N ALA A 82 -9.24 -9.51 -3.29
CA ALA A 82 -8.18 -8.76 -3.96
C ALA A 82 -8.79 -7.57 -4.72
N VAL A 83 -8.18 -6.39 -4.58
CA VAL A 83 -8.65 -5.18 -5.28
C VAL A 83 -7.50 -4.62 -6.09
N HIS A 84 -7.72 -4.51 -7.38
CA HIS A 84 -6.81 -3.89 -8.33
C HIS A 84 -7.42 -2.64 -8.92
N MET A 85 -6.62 -1.59 -9.07
CA MET A 85 -7.03 -0.39 -9.78
C MET A 85 -6.22 -0.24 -11.06
N ASP A 86 -6.91 -0.25 -12.18
CA ASP A 86 -6.31 -0.09 -13.50
C ASP A 86 -6.46 1.36 -13.96
N ASN A 87 -5.33 2.05 -14.05
CA ASN A 87 -5.23 3.41 -14.54
C ASN A 87 -4.69 3.52 -15.97
N GLY A 88 -4.57 2.39 -16.66
CA GLY A 88 -4.04 2.32 -18.03
C GLY A 88 -2.50 2.34 -18.12
N TRP A 89 -1.78 2.48 -17.00
CA TRP A 89 -0.31 2.52 -16.95
C TRP A 89 0.32 1.22 -16.46
N ASN A 90 -0.48 0.19 -16.23
CA ASN A 90 0.03 -1.07 -15.74
C ASN A 90 0.89 -1.77 -16.79
N SER A 91 2.09 -2.20 -16.40
CA SER A 91 2.90 -3.04 -17.27
C SER A 91 2.24 -4.40 -17.48
N GLU A 92 2.47 -5.00 -18.64
CA GLU A 92 2.01 -6.36 -18.94
C GLU A 92 2.49 -7.37 -17.88
N LEU A 93 3.72 -7.19 -17.39
CA LEU A 93 4.27 -8.01 -16.32
C LEU A 93 3.43 -7.91 -15.02
N ALA A 94 3.04 -6.69 -14.63
CA ALA A 94 2.23 -6.50 -13.42
C ALA A 94 0.85 -7.14 -13.57
N GLN A 95 0.21 -6.99 -14.72
CA GLN A 95 -1.09 -7.62 -15.02
C GLN A 95 -1.00 -9.15 -14.98
N ASN A 96 0.03 -9.72 -15.61
CA ASN A 96 0.27 -11.16 -15.60
C ASN A 96 0.56 -11.67 -14.18
N ASN A 97 1.30 -10.91 -13.37
CA ASN A 97 1.56 -11.27 -11.97
C ASN A 97 0.26 -11.31 -11.16
N ILE A 98 -0.61 -10.32 -11.31
CA ILE A 98 -1.91 -10.29 -10.62
C ILE A 98 -2.76 -11.49 -11.04
N ALA A 99 -2.91 -11.73 -12.35
CA ALA A 99 -3.70 -12.84 -12.87
C ALA A 99 -3.21 -14.20 -12.35
N ASN A 100 -1.89 -14.42 -12.38
CA ASN A 100 -1.28 -15.64 -11.88
C ASN A 100 -1.46 -15.81 -10.38
N LEU A 101 -1.31 -14.70 -9.63
CA LEU A 101 -1.42 -14.71 -8.17
C LEU A 101 -2.82 -15.09 -7.73
N VAL A 102 -3.85 -14.40 -8.23
CA VAL A 102 -5.26 -14.66 -7.84
C VAL A 102 -5.70 -16.04 -8.24
N LYS A 103 -5.28 -16.51 -9.43
CA LYS A 103 -5.56 -17.87 -9.89
C LYS A 103 -4.90 -18.93 -9.00
N LYS A 104 -3.63 -18.77 -8.65
CA LYS A 104 -2.90 -19.73 -7.78
C LYS A 104 -3.39 -19.75 -6.35
N LEU A 105 -3.86 -18.62 -5.84
CA LEU A 105 -4.37 -18.51 -4.48
C LEU A 105 -5.86 -18.80 -4.38
N ASP A 106 -6.55 -18.96 -5.50
CA ASP A 106 -8.01 -19.10 -5.55
C ASP A 106 -8.70 -17.99 -4.74
N VAL A 107 -8.49 -16.73 -5.20
CA VAL A 107 -8.98 -15.51 -4.57
C VAL A 107 -9.76 -14.71 -5.59
N ASP A 108 -10.91 -14.20 -5.17
CA ASP A 108 -11.69 -13.27 -5.97
C ASP A 108 -10.96 -11.95 -6.14
N ILE A 109 -11.06 -11.38 -7.34
CA ILE A 109 -10.50 -10.08 -7.66
C ILE A 109 -11.58 -9.11 -8.14
N TYR A 110 -11.53 -7.90 -7.64
CA TYR A 110 -12.27 -6.76 -8.18
C TYR A 110 -11.29 -5.81 -8.85
N THR A 111 -11.46 -5.58 -10.15
CA THR A 111 -10.69 -4.58 -10.90
C THR A 111 -11.54 -3.34 -11.12
N HIS A 112 -11.06 -2.20 -10.64
CA HIS A 112 -11.63 -0.89 -10.93
C HIS A 112 -10.85 -0.25 -12.06
N VAL A 113 -11.50 0.01 -13.17
CA VAL A 113 -10.91 0.71 -14.31
C VAL A 113 -11.25 2.20 -14.16
N ILE A 114 -10.23 3.04 -14.21
CA ILE A 114 -10.39 4.50 -14.12
C ILE A 114 -10.93 5.03 -15.45
N GLU A 115 -11.85 5.97 -15.38
CA GLU A 115 -12.30 6.74 -16.54
C GLU A 115 -11.16 7.63 -17.04
N TRP A 116 -10.57 7.22 -18.17
CA TRP A 116 -9.34 7.83 -18.67
C TRP A 116 -9.45 9.31 -18.95
N ASP A 117 -10.57 9.76 -19.57
CA ASP A 117 -10.74 11.17 -19.93
C ASP A 117 -10.85 12.09 -18.70
N GLU A 118 -11.47 11.61 -17.63
CA GLU A 118 -11.55 12.33 -16.36
C GLU A 118 -10.19 12.39 -15.68
N TYR A 119 -9.52 11.24 -15.59
CA TYR A 119 -8.20 11.13 -14.97
C TYR A 119 -7.15 11.96 -15.69
N LYS A 120 -7.13 11.92 -17.03
CA LYS A 120 -6.25 12.74 -17.86
C LYS A 120 -6.44 14.23 -17.59
N ARG A 121 -7.68 14.72 -17.56
CA ARG A 121 -7.97 16.13 -17.27
C ARG A 121 -7.53 16.54 -15.87
N ALA A 122 -7.73 15.67 -14.90
CA ALA A 122 -7.26 15.91 -13.55
C ALA A 122 -5.74 15.98 -13.48
N MET A 123 -5.02 15.06 -14.11
CA MET A 123 -3.55 15.09 -14.23
C MET A 123 -3.05 16.37 -14.92
N GLU A 124 -3.68 16.77 -16.03
CA GLU A 124 -3.33 18.03 -16.72
C GLU A 124 -3.51 19.25 -15.79
N ALA A 125 -4.55 19.27 -14.97
CA ALA A 125 -4.76 20.32 -13.98
C ALA A 125 -3.67 20.37 -12.92
N PHE A 126 -3.23 19.20 -12.42
CA PHE A 126 -2.10 19.10 -11.49
C PHE A 126 -0.79 19.59 -12.10
N PHE A 127 -0.50 19.21 -13.35
CA PHE A 127 0.69 19.73 -14.07
C PHE A 127 0.64 21.24 -14.23
N LYS A 128 -0.51 21.81 -14.65
CA LYS A 128 -0.70 23.26 -14.79
C LYS A 128 -0.56 24.00 -13.45
N ALA A 129 -0.97 23.37 -12.35
CA ALA A 129 -0.86 23.92 -11.01
C ALA A 129 0.51 23.70 -10.35
N ASN A 130 1.46 23.08 -11.06
CA ASN A 130 2.79 22.71 -10.54
C ASN A 130 2.71 21.83 -9.27
N VAL A 131 1.72 20.96 -9.17
CA VAL A 131 1.66 19.98 -8.08
C VAL A 131 2.73 18.92 -8.31
N ILE A 132 3.63 18.75 -7.35
CA ILE A 132 4.78 17.84 -7.47
C ILE A 132 4.32 16.39 -7.46
N ASP A 133 3.32 16.06 -6.63
CA ASP A 133 2.83 14.70 -6.44
C ASP A 133 1.56 14.46 -7.27
N VAL A 134 1.75 14.02 -8.50
CA VAL A 134 0.64 13.67 -9.41
C VAL A 134 0.00 12.32 -9.06
N GLU A 135 0.71 11.46 -8.33
CA GLU A 135 0.21 10.16 -7.88
C GLU A 135 -0.86 10.30 -6.78
N LEU A 136 -0.95 11.47 -6.14
CA LEU A 136 -1.96 11.77 -5.12
C LEU A 136 -3.39 11.47 -5.58
N LEU A 137 -3.69 11.73 -6.86
CA LEU A 137 -5.01 11.42 -7.44
C LEU A 137 -5.29 9.92 -7.44
N TYR A 138 -4.30 9.14 -7.87
CA TYR A 138 -4.40 7.69 -7.95
C TYR A 138 -4.50 7.06 -6.56
N ASP A 139 -3.67 7.48 -5.64
CA ASP A 139 -3.64 6.97 -4.27
C ASP A 139 -4.97 7.21 -3.55
N ASN A 140 -5.53 8.43 -3.67
CA ASN A 140 -6.83 8.74 -3.08
C ASN A 140 -7.97 7.95 -3.73
N ALA A 141 -7.96 7.79 -5.06
CA ALA A 141 -8.96 6.99 -5.75
C ALA A 141 -8.88 5.52 -5.33
N MET A 142 -7.68 4.96 -5.19
CA MET A 142 -7.46 3.61 -4.71
C MET A 142 -8.01 3.40 -3.30
N LEU A 143 -7.75 4.34 -2.38
CA LEU A 143 -8.32 4.30 -1.05
C LEU A 143 -9.84 4.36 -1.08
N ALA A 144 -10.42 5.28 -1.87
CA ALA A 144 -11.86 5.43 -1.99
C ALA A 144 -12.54 4.16 -2.51
N VAL A 145 -11.95 3.48 -3.50
CA VAL A 145 -12.43 2.19 -4.02
C VAL A 145 -12.40 1.12 -2.93
N ASN A 146 -11.29 1.02 -2.20
CA ASN A 146 -11.16 0.05 -1.11
C ASN A 146 -12.20 0.28 -0.01
N TYR A 147 -12.43 1.52 0.42
CA TYR A 147 -13.46 1.87 1.41
C TYR A 147 -14.86 1.60 0.90
N LYS A 148 -15.16 1.91 -0.36
CA LYS A 148 -16.46 1.63 -1.00
C LYS A 148 -16.76 0.13 -1.00
N LEU A 149 -15.77 -0.70 -1.35
CA LEU A 149 -15.91 -2.14 -1.32
C LEU A 149 -16.00 -2.70 0.10
N ALA A 150 -15.23 -2.15 1.04
CA ALA A 150 -15.32 -2.52 2.44
C ALA A 150 -16.73 -2.26 2.99
N SER A 151 -17.31 -1.11 2.68
CA SER A 151 -18.70 -0.79 3.04
C SER A 151 -19.70 -1.72 2.35
N LYS A 152 -19.55 -1.97 1.05
CA LYS A 152 -20.44 -2.84 0.25
C LYS A 152 -20.51 -4.25 0.82
N PHE A 153 -19.39 -4.84 1.20
CA PHE A 153 -19.31 -6.21 1.72
C PHE A 153 -19.34 -6.29 3.24
N GLY A 154 -19.48 -5.15 3.93
CA GLY A 154 -19.47 -5.08 5.38
C GLY A 154 -18.14 -5.48 6.02
N VAL A 155 -17.04 -5.40 5.28
CA VAL A 155 -15.69 -5.75 5.72
C VAL A 155 -15.10 -4.61 6.55
N LYS A 156 -14.44 -4.92 7.65
CA LYS A 156 -13.84 -3.93 8.55
C LYS A 156 -12.36 -3.70 8.33
N TYR A 157 -11.69 -4.62 7.64
CA TYR A 157 -10.24 -4.62 7.52
C TYR A 157 -9.79 -4.47 6.06
N ILE A 158 -8.96 -3.48 5.82
CA ILE A 158 -8.22 -3.28 4.58
C ILE A 158 -6.76 -3.49 4.92
N LEU A 159 -6.13 -4.50 4.29
CA LEU A 159 -4.74 -4.85 4.52
C LEU A 159 -3.89 -4.37 3.35
N SER A 160 -2.82 -3.66 3.68
CA SER A 160 -1.92 -3.07 2.68
C SER A 160 -0.54 -3.71 2.75
N GLY A 161 0.09 -3.88 1.60
CA GLY A 161 1.48 -4.27 1.47
C GLY A 161 2.46 -3.11 1.53
N THR A 162 2.02 -1.90 1.87
CA THR A 162 2.92 -0.75 2.01
C THR A 162 3.92 -0.98 3.13
N ASN A 163 5.15 -0.54 2.91
CA ASN A 163 6.23 -0.63 3.91
C ASN A 163 6.78 0.77 4.21
N THR A 164 7.53 0.90 5.30
CA THR A 164 8.10 2.17 5.74
C THR A 164 9.01 2.82 4.69
N LEU A 165 9.67 2.02 3.87
CA LEU A 165 10.57 2.52 2.81
C LEU A 165 9.79 3.09 1.64
N SER A 166 8.63 2.53 1.29
CA SER A 166 7.73 3.09 0.27
C SER A 166 7.14 4.43 0.72
N LEU A 167 6.92 4.60 2.02
CA LEU A 167 6.31 5.80 2.59
C LEU A 167 7.25 6.98 2.72
N ILE A 168 8.57 6.80 2.63
CA ILE A 168 9.53 7.92 2.69
C ILE A 168 9.45 8.86 1.48
N HIS A 169 8.81 8.42 0.40
CA HIS A 169 8.57 9.22 -0.80
C HIS A 169 7.18 9.86 -0.83
N ILE A 170 6.31 9.52 0.10
CA ILE A 170 5.05 10.22 0.28
C ILE A 170 5.43 11.56 0.93
N SER A 171 5.34 12.63 0.15
CA SER A 171 5.50 13.98 0.66
C SER A 171 4.55 14.16 1.84
N GLU A 172 5.09 14.56 3.00
CA GLU A 172 4.25 15.02 4.10
C GLU A 172 3.23 16.02 3.54
N PRO A 173 1.95 15.94 3.94
CA PRO A 173 0.97 16.93 3.54
C PRO A 173 1.59 18.29 3.85
N THR A 174 1.74 19.08 2.83
CA THR A 174 2.42 20.37 2.86
C THR A 174 2.01 21.11 4.12
N ARG A 175 2.91 21.19 5.09
CA ARG A 175 2.78 22.15 6.17
C ARG A 175 2.69 23.51 5.49
N ARG A 176 1.55 24.14 5.57
CA ARG A 176 1.41 25.53 5.19
C ARG A 176 2.48 26.29 5.97
N TYR A 177 3.43 26.83 5.26
CA TYR A 177 4.29 27.87 5.80
C TYR A 177 3.38 29.09 5.97
N SER A 178 2.97 29.35 7.19
CA SER A 178 2.38 30.62 7.60
C SER A 178 3.52 31.61 7.81
#